data_c3c5389c3cc2ce4b9bb2690617a667da
#
_entry.id   c3c5389c3cc2ce4b9bb2690617a667da
#
_cell.length_a   1.000
_cell.length_b   1.000
_cell.length_c   1.000
_cell.angle_alpha   90.00
_cell.angle_beta   90.00
_cell.angle_gamma   90.00
#
_symmetry.space_group_name_H-M   'P 1'
#
loop_
_entity.id
_entity.type
_entity.pdbx_description
1 polymer ?
#
loop_
_entity_poly.entity_id
_entity_poly.type
_entity_poly.pdbx_seq_one_letter_code
_entity_poly.pdbx_strand_id
1 'polypeptide(L)'
;MTRSGLTRERLHVLRPAADADRDTVLAWRNHPDVRAVSLTTHVIAPDEHARWWDAALPNPALKILIFEEPDGPAGVVIFDLREDPAVWSFYLDVAGLGRRLLPAWMRLEQAAVEHAFGTLGVERLGGETLATNKQVLALHKRFGFHETRRYERLIDGTPQTVVWTERGKQ
;
A
#
# COMPACT_ATOMS: atom_id res chain seq x y z
N MET A 1 18.07 -12.29 40.64
CA MET A 1 16.70 -12.21 40.07
C MET A 1 16.74 -11.44 38.75
N THR A 2 16.90 -12.13 37.68
CA THR A 2 16.98 -11.59 36.33
C THR A 2 15.58 -11.31 35.84
N ARG A 3 15.22 -10.05 35.68
CA ARG A 3 14.01 -9.67 34.95
C ARG A 3 14.27 -9.92 33.49
N SER A 4 13.66 -10.98 32.99
CA SER A 4 13.58 -11.28 31.57
C SER A 4 12.85 -10.12 30.88
N GLY A 5 13.59 -9.31 30.14
CA GLY A 5 13.03 -8.31 29.27
C GLY A 5 12.32 -9.04 28.12
N LEU A 6 11.01 -9.18 28.24
CA LEU A 6 10.16 -9.53 27.10
C LEU A 6 10.29 -8.41 26.09
N THR A 7 11.11 -8.62 25.09
CA THR A 7 11.10 -7.82 23.88
C THR A 7 9.70 -7.92 23.33
N ARG A 8 8.97 -6.82 23.33
CA ARG A 8 7.66 -6.72 22.73
C ARG A 8 7.87 -6.98 21.24
N GLU A 9 7.72 -8.22 20.82
CA GLU A 9 7.67 -8.55 19.39
C GLU A 9 6.66 -7.62 18.76
N ARG A 10 7.08 -6.88 17.73
CA ARG A 10 6.19 -6.04 16.97
C ARG A 10 5.17 -6.97 16.32
N LEU A 11 3.92 -6.86 16.74
CA LEU A 11 2.82 -7.72 16.32
C LEU A 11 2.41 -7.52 14.85
N HIS A 12 3.06 -6.62 14.15
CA HIS A 12 2.85 -6.38 12.72
C HIS A 12 4.19 -6.12 12.07
N VAL A 13 4.35 -6.61 10.86
CA VAL A 13 5.62 -6.55 10.14
C VAL A 13 5.33 -6.28 8.68
N LEU A 14 6.16 -5.43 8.07
CA LEU A 14 6.35 -5.40 6.63
C LEU A 14 7.52 -6.30 6.30
N ARG A 15 7.30 -7.31 5.49
CA ARG A 15 8.35 -8.18 4.97
C ARG A 15 8.42 -8.13 3.45
N PRO A 16 9.58 -8.38 2.83
CA PRO A 16 9.66 -8.51 1.39
C PRO A 16 8.69 -9.59 0.87
N ALA A 17 8.02 -9.29 -0.23
CA ALA A 17 7.20 -10.27 -0.92
C ALA A 17 8.08 -11.36 -1.55
N ALA A 18 7.54 -12.57 -1.63
CA ALA A 18 8.15 -13.71 -2.30
C ALA A 18 7.19 -14.30 -3.34
N ASP A 19 7.65 -15.17 -4.21
CA ASP A 19 6.81 -15.78 -5.25
C ASP A 19 5.58 -16.48 -4.68
N ALA A 20 5.66 -17.02 -3.47
CA ALA A 20 4.53 -17.64 -2.77
C ALA A 20 3.38 -16.66 -2.48
N ASP A 21 3.64 -15.36 -2.49
CA ASP A 21 2.63 -14.32 -2.21
C ASP A 21 1.85 -13.89 -3.47
N ARG A 22 2.32 -14.23 -4.65
CA ARG A 22 1.78 -13.75 -5.94
C ARG A 22 0.27 -13.92 -6.06
N ASP A 23 -0.23 -15.10 -5.83
CA ASP A 23 -1.65 -15.41 -6.04
C ASP A 23 -2.54 -14.77 -4.95
N THR A 24 -2.04 -14.68 -3.73
CA THR A 24 -2.70 -14.00 -2.63
C THR A 24 -2.85 -12.49 -2.92
N VAL A 25 -1.77 -11.86 -3.38
CA VAL A 25 -1.79 -10.44 -3.74
C VAL A 25 -2.76 -10.17 -4.89
N LEU A 26 -2.81 -11.06 -5.89
CA LEU A 26 -3.79 -10.96 -6.98
C LEU A 26 -5.23 -11.04 -6.47
N ALA A 27 -5.51 -11.98 -5.56
CA ALA A 27 -6.84 -12.13 -4.97
C ALA A 27 -7.29 -10.85 -4.25
N TRP A 28 -6.40 -10.23 -3.48
CA TRP A 28 -6.70 -8.96 -2.81
C TRP A 28 -6.95 -7.83 -3.81
N ARG A 29 -6.12 -7.74 -4.85
CA ARG A 29 -6.23 -6.71 -5.89
C ARG A 29 -7.54 -6.80 -6.66
N ASN A 30 -8.03 -8.01 -6.89
CA ASN A 30 -9.26 -8.28 -7.63
C ASN A 30 -10.54 -8.17 -6.80
N HIS A 31 -10.43 -7.95 -5.50
CA HIS A 31 -11.62 -7.75 -4.67
C HIS A 31 -12.41 -6.52 -5.18
N PRO A 32 -13.75 -6.62 -5.33
CA PRO A 32 -14.56 -5.53 -5.89
C PRO A 32 -14.36 -4.19 -5.19
N ASP A 33 -14.24 -4.18 -3.87
CA ASP A 33 -14.05 -2.94 -3.10
C ASP A 33 -12.67 -2.31 -3.34
N VAL A 34 -11.65 -3.12 -3.60
CA VAL A 34 -10.32 -2.62 -3.97
C VAL A 34 -10.35 -2.06 -5.39
N ARG A 35 -10.97 -2.77 -6.33
CA ARG A 35 -11.11 -2.30 -7.72
C ARG A 35 -11.89 -0.99 -7.81
N ALA A 36 -12.93 -0.83 -7.02
CA ALA A 36 -13.80 0.35 -7.03
C ALA A 36 -13.05 1.66 -6.70
N VAL A 37 -11.95 1.57 -5.96
CA VAL A 37 -11.13 2.73 -5.54
C VAL A 37 -9.77 2.74 -6.22
N SER A 38 -9.54 1.88 -7.18
CA SER A 38 -8.28 1.79 -7.92
C SER A 38 -8.32 2.62 -9.19
N LEU A 39 -7.15 3.07 -9.63
CA LEU A 39 -6.99 3.78 -10.91
C LEU A 39 -7.13 2.85 -12.11
N THR A 40 -6.99 1.55 -11.91
CA THR A 40 -7.27 0.48 -12.86
C THR A 40 -8.36 -0.40 -12.28
N THR A 41 -9.49 -0.53 -12.96
CA THR A 41 -10.71 -1.11 -12.39
C THR A 41 -11.08 -2.47 -12.96
N HIS A 42 -10.45 -2.91 -14.07
CA HIS A 42 -10.72 -4.24 -14.64
C HIS A 42 -10.23 -5.35 -13.71
N VAL A 43 -10.81 -6.53 -13.83
CA VAL A 43 -10.31 -7.74 -13.18
C VAL A 43 -8.99 -8.12 -13.84
N ILE A 44 -7.93 -8.20 -13.04
CA ILE A 44 -6.60 -8.57 -13.52
C ILE A 44 -6.55 -10.08 -13.70
N ALA A 45 -6.24 -10.51 -14.95
CA ALA A 45 -6.10 -11.93 -15.25
C ALA A 45 -4.80 -12.49 -14.61
N PRO A 46 -4.78 -13.80 -14.26
CA PRO A 46 -3.59 -14.41 -13.65
C PRO A 46 -2.30 -14.25 -14.47
N ASP A 47 -2.39 -14.36 -15.80
CA ASP A 47 -1.22 -14.19 -16.68
C ASP A 47 -0.75 -12.73 -16.78
N GLU A 48 -1.66 -11.77 -16.75
CA GLU A 48 -1.35 -10.33 -16.68
C GLU A 48 -0.60 -10.03 -15.38
N HIS A 49 -1.11 -10.53 -14.26
CA HIS A 49 -0.49 -10.35 -12.96
C HIS A 49 0.89 -11.03 -12.88
N ALA A 50 1.00 -12.24 -13.39
CA ALA A 50 2.28 -12.97 -13.40
C ALA A 50 3.36 -12.22 -14.19
N ARG A 51 3.04 -11.68 -15.36
CA ARG A 51 3.98 -10.85 -16.14
C ARG A 51 4.47 -9.63 -15.36
N TRP A 52 3.53 -8.93 -14.71
CA TRP A 52 3.89 -7.79 -13.87
C TRP A 52 4.74 -8.22 -12.69
N TRP A 53 4.34 -9.29 -11.99
CA TRP A 53 5.05 -9.80 -10.81
C TRP A 53 6.47 -10.21 -11.12
N ASP A 54 6.66 -10.97 -12.19
CA ASP A 54 7.96 -11.46 -12.62
C ASP A 54 8.93 -10.32 -13.01
N ALA A 55 8.41 -9.23 -13.52
CA ALA A 55 9.18 -8.03 -13.82
C ALA A 55 9.43 -7.15 -12.59
N ALA A 56 8.46 -7.03 -11.71
CA ALA A 56 8.50 -6.11 -10.57
C ALA A 56 9.30 -6.66 -9.39
N LEU A 57 9.11 -7.95 -9.06
CA LEU A 57 9.71 -8.54 -7.86
C LEU A 57 11.24 -8.46 -7.84
N PRO A 58 11.98 -8.74 -8.93
CA PRO A 58 13.44 -8.62 -8.94
C PRO A 58 13.94 -7.19 -9.15
N ASN A 59 13.07 -6.24 -9.48
CA ASN A 59 13.49 -4.86 -9.76
C ASN A 59 13.87 -4.14 -8.44
N PRO A 60 15.14 -3.71 -8.26
CA PRO A 60 15.58 -3.09 -7.03
C PRO A 60 14.94 -1.73 -6.76
N ALA A 61 14.39 -1.06 -7.78
CA ALA A 61 13.68 0.20 -7.65
C ALA A 61 12.23 0.05 -7.22
N LEU A 62 11.69 -1.17 -7.26
CA LEU A 62 10.35 -1.48 -6.78
C LEU A 62 10.43 -2.33 -5.51
N LYS A 63 9.79 -1.87 -4.45
CA LYS A 63 9.74 -2.60 -3.17
C LYS A 63 8.32 -3.08 -2.94
N ILE A 64 8.10 -4.38 -3.08
CA ILE A 64 6.83 -5.03 -2.80
C ILE A 64 6.95 -5.67 -1.42
N LEU A 65 6.14 -5.19 -0.48
CA LEU A 65 6.17 -5.64 0.91
C LEU A 65 4.82 -6.19 1.31
N ILE A 66 4.83 -7.31 2.01
CA ILE A 66 3.63 -7.91 2.60
C ILE A 66 3.47 -7.38 4.00
N PHE A 67 2.28 -6.86 4.29
CA PHE A 67 1.87 -6.48 5.62
C PHE A 67 1.27 -7.68 6.34
N GLU A 68 1.87 -8.05 7.46
CA GLU A 68 1.42 -9.18 8.26
C GLU A 68 0.78 -8.71 9.57
N GLU A 69 -0.38 -9.24 9.84
CA GLU A 69 -1.05 -9.21 11.13
C GLU A 69 -0.74 -10.50 11.90
N PRO A 70 -1.09 -10.61 13.21
CA PRO A 70 -0.84 -11.84 13.96
C PRO A 70 -1.45 -13.10 13.33
N ASP A 71 -2.55 -12.97 12.61
CA ASP A 71 -3.24 -14.07 11.94
C ASP A 71 -2.68 -14.41 10.55
N GLY A 72 -1.71 -13.67 10.07
CA GLY A 72 -1.07 -13.89 8.78
C GLY A 72 -1.10 -12.68 7.85
N PRO A 73 -0.76 -12.88 6.57
CA PRO A 73 -0.73 -11.81 5.58
C PRO A 73 -2.08 -11.10 5.44
N ALA A 74 -2.07 -9.78 5.45
CA ALA A 74 -3.29 -8.96 5.45
C ALA A 74 -3.27 -7.79 4.47
N GLY A 75 -2.18 -7.56 3.78
CA GLY A 75 -2.08 -6.49 2.81
C GLY A 75 -0.73 -6.42 2.11
N VAL A 76 -0.65 -5.52 1.15
CA VAL A 76 0.56 -5.27 0.37
C VAL A 76 0.80 -3.77 0.27
N VAL A 77 2.07 -3.39 0.36
CA VAL A 77 2.56 -2.03 0.11
C VAL A 77 3.59 -2.09 -1.00
N ILE A 78 3.49 -1.20 -1.95
CA ILE A 78 4.42 -1.10 -3.08
C ILE A 78 5.02 0.29 -3.08
N PHE A 79 6.35 0.36 -3.06
CA PHE A 79 7.10 1.61 -3.23
C PHE A 79 7.82 1.60 -4.57
N ASP A 80 7.61 2.65 -5.34
CA ASP A 80 8.34 2.91 -6.58
C ASP A 80 9.36 4.02 -6.33
N LEU A 81 10.63 3.66 -6.36
CA LEU A 81 11.74 4.55 -6.04
C LEU A 81 12.35 5.21 -7.29
N ARG A 82 11.77 5.00 -8.47
CA ARG A 82 12.26 5.59 -9.73
C ARG A 82 11.95 7.08 -9.85
N GLU A 83 10.94 7.54 -9.12
CA GLU A 83 10.45 8.92 -9.15
C GLU A 83 10.86 9.69 -7.89
N ASP A 84 10.84 11.02 -7.97
CA ASP A 84 10.95 11.92 -6.82
C ASP A 84 9.77 12.91 -6.86
N PRO A 85 8.83 12.86 -5.90
CA PRO A 85 8.81 11.96 -4.71
C PRO A 85 8.72 10.49 -5.08
N ALA A 86 9.22 9.62 -4.20
CA ALA A 86 8.93 8.19 -4.30
C ALA A 86 7.42 7.96 -4.26
N VAL A 87 6.94 7.02 -5.05
CA VAL A 87 5.50 6.75 -5.17
C VAL A 87 5.14 5.50 -4.38
N TRP A 88 4.06 5.54 -3.63
CA TRP A 88 3.58 4.38 -2.93
C TRP A 88 2.12 4.09 -3.23
N SER A 89 1.78 2.82 -3.10
CA SER A 89 0.41 2.33 -3.18
C SER A 89 0.25 1.14 -2.24
N PHE A 90 -0.98 0.84 -1.88
CA PHE A 90 -1.28 -0.29 -1.02
C PHE A 90 -2.70 -0.79 -1.23
N TYR A 91 -2.96 -2.01 -0.84
CA TYR A 91 -4.30 -2.55 -0.64
C TYR A 91 -4.28 -3.66 0.41
N LEU A 92 -5.44 -3.90 0.98
CA LEU A 92 -5.64 -4.80 2.11
C LEU A 92 -6.51 -5.99 1.71
N ASP A 93 -6.40 -7.06 2.46
CA ASP A 93 -7.32 -8.20 2.41
C ASP A 93 -8.67 -7.81 3.02
N VAL A 94 -9.49 -7.15 2.22
CA VAL A 94 -10.80 -6.64 2.67
C VAL A 94 -11.70 -7.78 3.16
N ALA A 95 -11.72 -8.89 2.43
CA ALA A 95 -12.56 -10.04 2.78
C ALA A 95 -12.09 -10.71 4.09
N GLY A 96 -10.79 -10.92 4.24
CA GLY A 96 -10.23 -11.57 5.42
C GLY A 96 -10.25 -10.72 6.68
N LEU A 97 -10.07 -9.41 6.54
CA LEU A 97 -10.04 -8.50 7.67
C LEU A 97 -11.43 -8.16 8.21
N GLY A 98 -12.43 -8.01 7.35
CA GLY A 98 -13.79 -7.67 7.77
C GLY A 98 -13.84 -6.45 8.69
N ARG A 99 -14.33 -6.62 9.90
CA ARG A 99 -14.43 -5.53 10.91
C ARG A 99 -13.08 -5.00 11.39
N ARG A 100 -12.00 -5.74 11.18
CA ARG A 100 -10.64 -5.33 11.54
C ARG A 100 -9.96 -4.47 10.47
N LEU A 101 -10.66 -4.15 9.37
CA LEU A 101 -10.10 -3.44 8.22
C LEU A 101 -9.52 -2.09 8.62
N LEU A 102 -10.27 -1.24 9.30
CA LEU A 102 -9.80 0.11 9.66
C LEU A 102 -8.62 0.09 10.64
N PRO A 103 -8.62 -0.67 11.73
CA PRO A 103 -7.44 -0.78 12.59
C PRO A 103 -6.22 -1.34 11.86
N ALA A 104 -6.39 -2.34 11.01
CA ALA A 104 -5.31 -2.91 10.20
C ALA A 104 -4.74 -1.88 9.22
N TRP A 105 -5.62 -1.12 8.59
CA TRP A 105 -5.23 -0.05 7.68
C TRP A 105 -4.37 1.01 8.37
N MET A 106 -4.78 1.45 9.56
CA MET A 106 -3.99 2.42 10.35
C MET A 106 -2.60 1.86 10.68
N ARG A 107 -2.50 0.59 11.04
CA ARG A 107 -1.21 -0.06 11.32
C ARG A 107 -0.35 -0.20 10.06
N LEU A 108 -0.97 -0.55 8.92
CA LEU A 108 -0.26 -0.63 7.64
C LEU A 108 0.33 0.72 7.27
N GLU A 109 -0.46 1.78 7.34
CA GLU A 109 0.00 3.12 6.96
C GLU A 109 1.12 3.62 7.89
N GLN A 110 1.00 3.39 9.19
CA GLN A 110 2.06 3.68 10.15
C GLN A 110 3.35 2.94 9.80
N ALA A 111 3.27 1.63 9.56
CA ALA A 111 4.41 0.81 9.21
C ALA A 111 5.02 1.21 7.85
N ALA A 112 4.19 1.55 6.88
CA ALA A 112 4.64 1.99 5.55
C ALA A 112 5.42 3.31 5.62
N VAL A 113 4.91 4.29 6.36
CA VAL A 113 5.58 5.58 6.57
C VAL A 113 6.92 5.39 7.28
N GLU A 114 6.95 4.61 8.36
CA GLU A 114 8.19 4.31 9.09
C GLU A 114 9.21 3.60 8.19
N HIS A 115 8.77 2.66 7.37
CA HIS A 115 9.64 1.92 6.45
C HIS A 115 10.21 2.82 5.35
N ALA A 116 9.36 3.66 4.75
CA ALA A 116 9.78 4.56 3.69
C ALA A 116 10.88 5.53 4.15
N PHE A 117 10.64 6.22 5.25
CA PHE A 117 11.58 7.23 5.75
C PHE A 117 12.75 6.65 6.53
N GLY A 118 12.53 5.59 7.30
CA GLY A 118 13.56 4.97 8.14
C GLY A 118 14.42 3.96 7.41
N THR A 119 13.82 3.02 6.71
CA THR A 119 14.52 1.90 6.06
C THR A 119 14.93 2.22 4.63
N LEU A 120 14.01 2.76 3.82
CA LEU A 120 14.31 3.10 2.42
C LEU A 120 15.02 4.45 2.30
N GLY A 121 14.96 5.31 3.31
CA GLY A 121 15.64 6.58 3.33
C GLY A 121 15.10 7.60 2.33
N VAL A 122 13.84 7.50 1.94
CA VAL A 122 13.22 8.47 1.02
C VAL A 122 13.09 9.84 1.69
N GLU A 123 13.25 10.91 0.93
CA GLU A 123 13.08 12.28 1.42
C GLU A 123 11.62 12.75 1.31
N ARG A 124 10.90 12.28 0.30
CA ARG A 124 9.50 12.58 0.08
C ARG A 124 8.76 11.35 -0.42
N LEU A 125 7.54 11.16 0.06
CA LEU A 125 6.66 10.07 -0.32
C LEU A 125 5.33 10.64 -0.82
N GLY A 126 4.88 10.21 -1.98
CA GLY A 126 3.65 10.66 -2.59
C GLY A 126 2.84 9.53 -3.19
N GLY A 127 1.59 9.80 -3.48
CA GLY A 127 0.72 8.83 -4.12
C GLY A 127 -0.57 9.44 -4.63
N GLU A 128 -1.20 8.70 -5.53
CA GLU A 128 -2.47 9.06 -6.16
C GLU A 128 -3.64 8.41 -5.42
N THR A 129 -4.70 9.19 -5.20
CA THR A 129 -5.95 8.72 -4.60
C THR A 129 -7.12 9.32 -5.36
N LEU A 130 -8.15 8.53 -5.66
CA LEU A 130 -9.39 9.09 -6.21
C LEU A 130 -10.01 10.08 -5.22
N ALA A 131 -10.44 11.25 -5.72
CA ALA A 131 -11.08 12.27 -4.89
C ALA A 131 -12.34 11.76 -4.17
N THR A 132 -13.00 10.77 -4.75
CA THR A 132 -14.17 10.10 -4.15
C THR A 132 -13.82 9.18 -2.99
N ASN A 133 -12.54 8.76 -2.87
CA ASN A 133 -12.08 7.93 -1.77
C ASN A 133 -11.72 8.79 -0.55
N LYS A 134 -12.74 9.42 0.02
CA LYS A 134 -12.60 10.39 1.12
C LYS A 134 -12.03 9.77 2.39
N GLN A 135 -12.31 8.50 2.63
CA GLN A 135 -11.82 7.78 3.80
C GLN A 135 -10.29 7.63 3.76
N VAL A 136 -9.74 7.27 2.61
CA VAL A 136 -8.29 7.18 2.42
C VAL A 136 -7.62 8.54 2.53
N LEU A 137 -8.20 9.56 1.91
CA LEU A 137 -7.67 10.93 1.99
C LEU A 137 -7.63 11.44 3.43
N ALA A 138 -8.66 11.17 4.22
CA ALA A 138 -8.70 11.52 5.64
C ALA A 138 -7.62 10.79 6.43
N LEU A 139 -7.39 9.52 6.14
CA LEU A 139 -6.36 8.72 6.79
C LEU A 139 -4.96 9.23 6.43
N HIS A 140 -4.69 9.48 5.16
CA HIS A 140 -3.41 10.05 4.71
C HIS A 140 -3.12 11.40 5.41
N LYS A 141 -4.12 12.26 5.51
CA LYS A 141 -3.99 13.53 6.24
C LYS A 141 -3.60 13.32 7.70
N ARG A 142 -4.19 12.34 8.35
CA ARG A 142 -3.86 11.97 9.73
C ARG A 142 -2.41 11.54 9.89
N PHE A 143 -1.82 10.93 8.85
CA PHE A 143 -0.42 10.51 8.82
C PHE A 143 0.53 11.56 8.23
N GLY A 144 0.09 12.80 8.11
CA GLY A 144 0.92 13.92 7.72
C GLY A 144 1.08 14.14 6.22
N PHE A 145 0.27 13.49 5.39
CA PHE A 145 0.24 13.75 3.96
C PHE A 145 -0.61 14.99 3.66
N HIS A 146 -0.18 15.78 2.68
CA HIS A 146 -0.86 16.99 2.23
C HIS A 146 -1.19 16.89 0.75
N GLU A 147 -2.37 17.36 0.35
CA GLU A 147 -2.72 17.51 -1.05
C GLU A 147 -1.88 18.62 -1.68
N THR A 148 -1.18 18.28 -2.75
CA THR A 148 -0.34 19.23 -3.51
C THR A 148 -0.83 19.43 -4.93
N ARG A 149 -1.55 18.48 -5.51
CA ARG A 149 -2.10 18.56 -6.86
C ARG A 149 -3.43 17.84 -6.95
N ARG A 150 -4.25 18.29 -7.88
CA ARG A 150 -5.53 17.69 -8.24
C ARG A 150 -5.67 17.75 -9.76
N TYR A 151 -6.00 16.63 -10.37
CA TYR A 151 -6.09 16.50 -11.83
C TYR A 151 -7.08 15.41 -12.23
N GLU A 152 -7.45 15.37 -13.50
CA GLU A 152 -8.34 14.37 -14.05
C GLU A 152 -7.57 13.25 -14.76
N ARG A 153 -8.07 12.03 -14.62
CA ARG A 153 -7.66 10.87 -15.40
C ARG A 153 -8.89 10.16 -15.94
N LEU A 154 -8.74 9.58 -17.13
CA LEU A 154 -9.77 8.68 -17.67
C LEU A 154 -9.63 7.31 -17.02
N ILE A 155 -10.69 6.88 -16.35
CA ILE A 155 -10.80 5.56 -15.75
C ILE A 155 -12.04 4.90 -16.35
N ASP A 156 -11.85 3.81 -17.09
CA ASP A 156 -12.91 3.15 -17.88
C ASP A 156 -13.66 4.14 -18.81
N GLY A 157 -12.92 5.06 -19.44
CA GLY A 157 -13.48 6.05 -20.33
C GLY A 157 -14.23 7.20 -19.64
N THR A 158 -14.28 7.24 -18.32
CA THR A 158 -14.92 8.29 -17.53
C THR A 158 -13.87 9.17 -16.84
N PRO A 159 -13.94 10.51 -16.97
CA PRO A 159 -13.05 11.39 -16.21
C PRO A 159 -13.29 11.26 -14.73
N GLN A 160 -12.21 11.00 -13.97
CA GLN A 160 -12.21 10.94 -12.51
C GLN A 160 -11.18 11.92 -11.97
N THR A 161 -11.54 12.62 -10.91
CA THR A 161 -10.60 13.50 -10.21
C THR A 161 -9.66 12.66 -9.34
N VAL A 162 -8.36 12.89 -9.52
CA VAL A 162 -7.29 12.28 -8.73
C VAL A 162 -6.64 13.34 -7.86
N VAL A 163 -6.40 12.99 -6.61
CA VAL A 163 -5.68 13.82 -5.65
C VAL A 163 -4.29 13.23 -5.46
N TRP A 164 -3.28 14.05 -5.63
CA TRP A 164 -1.91 13.72 -5.28
C TRP A 164 -1.62 14.24 -3.88
N THR A 165 -1.21 13.35 -2.99
CA THR A 165 -0.80 13.69 -1.63
C THR A 165 0.67 13.37 -1.41
N GLU A 166 1.36 14.22 -0.65
CA GLU A 166 2.77 14.06 -0.34
C GLU A 166 3.05 14.27 1.14
N ARG A 167 4.11 13.62 1.59
CA ARG A 167 4.72 13.85 2.89
C ARG A 167 6.22 13.87 2.76
N GLY A 168 6.87 14.86 3.39
CA GLY A 168 8.32 14.93 3.54
C GLY A 168 8.81 14.20 4.80
N LYS A 169 10.12 13.89 4.82
CA LYS A 169 10.79 13.38 6.01
C LYS A 169 10.79 14.44 7.10
N GLN A 170 10.44 14.04 8.32
CA GLN A 170 10.49 14.90 9.52
C GLN A 170 11.77 14.66 10.31
#